data_d6446e2af502668fade50ded7592f493
#
_entry.id   d6446e2af502668fade50ded7592f493
#
_cell.length_a   1.000
_cell.length_b   1.000
_cell.length_c   1.000
_cell.angle_alpha   90.00
_cell.angle_beta   90.00
_cell.angle_gamma   90.00
#
_symmetry.space_group_name_H-M   'P 1'
#
loop_
_entity.id
_entity.type
_entity.pdbx_description
1 polymer ?
#
loop_
_entity_poly.entity_id
_entity_poly.type
_entity_poly.pdbx_seq_one_letter_code
_entity_poly.pdbx_strand_id
1 'polypeptide(L)'
;MSTPDFRPARPEDYPAIRALLIEEGLPSEDVAVGQVSRFHLAVQDGELLACAGLELYGSDALLRSVAVAKCARQNGLGRALVGIAERDAFAIGVSRLFLLTTTAAGYFTALGYER
;
A
#
# COMPACT_ATOMS: atom_id res chain seq x y z
N MET A 1 -2.79 25.16 -1.60
CA MET A 1 -2.19 23.82 -1.86
C MET A 1 -3.19 22.75 -1.49
N SER A 2 -3.36 21.77 -2.35
CA SER A 2 -4.25 20.65 -2.03
C SER A 2 -3.54 19.65 -1.11
N THR A 3 -4.32 18.93 -0.34
CA THR A 3 -3.82 17.83 0.48
C THR A 3 -4.09 16.51 -0.24
N PRO A 4 -3.26 15.48 -0.04
CA PRO A 4 -3.56 14.17 -0.62
C PRO A 4 -4.86 13.60 -0.09
N ASP A 5 -5.62 12.96 -0.97
CA ASP A 5 -6.80 12.20 -0.61
C ASP A 5 -6.41 10.74 -0.43
N PHE A 6 -6.91 10.13 0.63
CA PHE A 6 -6.72 8.70 0.88
C PHE A 6 -8.02 7.98 0.53
N ARG A 7 -7.94 6.98 -0.35
CA ARG A 7 -9.11 6.23 -0.77
C ARG A 7 -8.75 4.81 -1.19
N PRO A 8 -9.74 3.89 -1.19
CA PRO A 8 -9.52 2.57 -1.76
C PRO A 8 -9.37 2.65 -3.27
N ALA A 9 -8.66 1.68 -3.83
CA ALA A 9 -8.47 1.59 -5.28
C ALA A 9 -9.74 1.09 -5.97
N ARG A 10 -9.92 1.55 -7.20
CA ARG A 10 -10.92 1.05 -8.13
C ARG A 10 -10.23 0.33 -9.28
N PRO A 11 -10.93 -0.48 -10.08
CA PRO A 11 -10.31 -1.16 -11.20
C PRO A 11 -9.53 -0.25 -12.14
N GLU A 12 -10.01 0.96 -12.40
CA GLU A 12 -9.34 1.93 -13.26
C GLU A 12 -8.03 2.46 -12.70
N ASP A 13 -7.76 2.24 -11.41
CA ASP A 13 -6.51 2.68 -10.77
C ASP A 13 -5.36 1.70 -10.97
N TYR A 14 -5.64 0.45 -11.34
CA TYR A 14 -4.61 -0.58 -11.41
C TYR A 14 -3.47 -0.26 -12.38
N PRO A 15 -3.68 0.31 -13.56
CA PRO A 15 -2.55 0.70 -14.40
C PRO A 15 -1.59 1.67 -13.72
N ALA A 16 -2.11 2.65 -12.98
CA ALA A 16 -1.27 3.61 -12.24
C ALA A 16 -0.55 2.95 -11.07
N ILE A 17 -1.22 2.05 -10.35
CA ILE A 17 -0.59 1.27 -9.26
C ILE A 17 0.57 0.46 -9.82
N ARG A 18 0.34 -0.25 -10.92
CA ARG A 18 1.35 -1.08 -11.54
C ARG A 18 2.55 -0.24 -11.99
N ALA A 19 2.29 0.91 -12.61
CA ALA A 19 3.35 1.81 -13.04
C ALA A 19 4.20 2.29 -11.86
N LEU A 20 3.57 2.64 -10.75
CA LEU A 20 4.29 3.07 -9.55
C LEU A 20 5.16 1.94 -8.99
N LEU A 21 4.63 0.72 -8.93
CA LEU A 21 5.38 -0.44 -8.42
C LEU A 21 6.60 -0.72 -9.31
N ILE A 22 6.43 -0.67 -10.62
CA ILE A 22 7.54 -0.87 -11.56
C ILE A 22 8.60 0.21 -11.36
N GLU A 23 8.19 1.46 -11.26
CA GLU A 23 9.10 2.58 -11.05
C GLU A 23 9.90 2.42 -9.76
N GLU A 24 9.29 1.88 -8.72
CA GLU A 24 9.95 1.67 -7.42
C GLU A 24 10.64 0.30 -7.31
N GLY A 25 10.68 -0.47 -8.38
CA GLY A 25 11.39 -1.75 -8.41
C GLY A 25 10.70 -2.87 -7.64
N LEU A 26 9.39 -2.81 -7.47
CA LEU A 26 8.62 -3.78 -6.73
C LEU A 26 7.88 -4.75 -7.66
N PRO A 27 7.57 -5.99 -7.21
CA PRO A 27 6.77 -6.91 -8.02
C PRO A 27 5.41 -6.32 -8.34
N SER A 28 4.98 -6.49 -9.59
CA SER A 28 3.75 -5.89 -10.09
C SER A 28 2.87 -6.85 -10.90
N GLU A 29 3.34 -8.07 -11.15
CA GLU A 29 2.65 -9.00 -12.04
C GLU A 29 1.28 -9.41 -11.49
N ASP A 30 1.19 -9.67 -10.20
CA ASP A 30 -0.04 -10.12 -9.57
C ASP A 30 -1.09 -9.00 -9.42
N VAL A 31 -0.67 -7.75 -9.51
CA VAL A 31 -1.61 -6.62 -9.51
C VAL A 31 -2.52 -6.68 -10.73
N ALA A 32 -1.93 -6.99 -11.89
CA ALA A 32 -2.68 -7.03 -13.16
C ALA A 32 -3.73 -8.13 -13.19
N VAL A 33 -3.58 -9.20 -12.40
CA VAL A 33 -4.52 -10.31 -12.38
C VAL A 33 -5.42 -10.30 -11.13
N GLY A 34 -5.37 -9.23 -10.34
CA GLY A 34 -6.28 -9.07 -9.21
C GLY A 34 -6.01 -9.97 -8.03
N GLN A 35 -4.78 -10.45 -7.87
CA GLN A 35 -4.43 -11.32 -6.75
C GLN A 35 -4.31 -10.57 -5.43
N VAL A 36 -4.06 -9.27 -5.49
CA VAL A 36 -4.03 -8.44 -4.29
C VAL A 36 -5.45 -7.98 -4.02
N SER A 37 -5.98 -8.35 -2.85
CA SER A 37 -7.39 -8.20 -2.55
C SER A 37 -7.85 -6.76 -2.39
N ARG A 38 -7.00 -5.91 -1.80
CA ARG A 38 -7.36 -4.52 -1.52
C ARG A 38 -6.14 -3.64 -1.67
N PHE A 39 -6.33 -2.46 -2.26
CA PHE A 39 -5.32 -1.41 -2.26
C PHE A 39 -5.88 -0.15 -1.64
N HIS A 40 -5.04 0.55 -0.91
CA HIS A 40 -5.31 1.91 -0.44
C HIS A 40 -4.35 2.85 -1.14
N LEU A 41 -4.85 4.02 -1.51
CA LEU A 41 -4.12 4.97 -2.33
C LEU A 41 -4.04 6.34 -1.66
N ALA A 42 -2.96 7.07 -1.93
CA ALA A 42 -2.87 8.50 -1.69
C ALA A 42 -2.80 9.18 -3.05
N VAL A 43 -3.76 10.04 -3.33
CA VAL A 43 -3.90 10.72 -4.63
C VAL A 43 -3.97 12.21 -4.41
N GLN A 44 -3.26 12.98 -5.21
CA GLN A 44 -3.30 14.44 -5.15
C GLN A 44 -3.34 14.98 -6.57
N ASP A 45 -4.34 15.83 -6.84
CA ASP A 45 -4.53 16.46 -8.16
C ASP A 45 -4.58 15.42 -9.29
N GLY A 46 -5.24 14.28 -9.05
CA GLY A 46 -5.37 13.21 -10.02
C GLY A 46 -4.15 12.31 -10.17
N GLU A 47 -3.10 12.56 -9.40
CA GLU A 47 -1.84 11.83 -9.51
C GLU A 47 -1.68 10.86 -8.33
N LEU A 48 -1.33 9.61 -8.63
CA LEU A 48 -1.08 8.60 -7.61
C LEU A 48 0.28 8.86 -6.97
N LEU A 49 0.28 9.14 -5.67
CA LEU A 49 1.51 9.40 -4.92
C LEU A 49 2.01 8.21 -4.12
N ALA A 50 1.09 7.35 -3.68
CA ALA A 50 1.47 6.20 -2.86
C ALA A 50 0.40 5.13 -2.91
N CYS A 51 0.79 3.88 -2.67
CA CYS A 51 -0.15 2.77 -2.55
C CYS A 51 0.29 1.81 -1.47
N ALA A 52 -0.67 1.04 -0.94
CA ALA A 52 -0.43 -0.05 -0.01
C ALA A 52 -1.47 -1.13 -0.27
N GLY A 53 -1.01 -2.38 -0.43
CA GLY A 53 -1.88 -3.50 -0.76
C GLY A 53 -2.03 -4.48 0.38
N LEU A 54 -3.20 -5.12 0.43
CA LEU A 54 -3.50 -6.20 1.37
C LEU A 54 -3.93 -7.44 0.61
N GLU A 55 -3.34 -8.58 0.95
CA GLU A 55 -3.85 -9.90 0.56
C GLU A 55 -4.52 -10.53 1.77
N LEU A 56 -5.74 -11.00 1.59
CA LEU A 56 -6.53 -11.55 2.69
C LEU A 56 -6.51 -13.08 2.66
N TYR A 57 -6.22 -13.68 3.81
CA TYR A 57 -6.14 -15.13 4.00
C TYR A 57 -6.91 -15.51 5.26
N GLY A 58 -8.24 -15.58 5.18
CA GLY A 58 -9.06 -15.85 6.35
C GLY A 58 -8.92 -14.75 7.38
N SER A 59 -8.44 -15.10 8.58
CA SER A 59 -8.22 -14.11 9.66
C SER A 59 -6.84 -13.49 9.60
N ASP A 60 -6.01 -13.86 8.62
CA ASP A 60 -4.69 -13.28 8.42
C ASP A 60 -4.70 -12.38 7.20
N ALA A 61 -3.80 -11.42 7.17
CA ALA A 61 -3.57 -10.60 5.98
C ALA A 61 -2.09 -10.33 5.80
N LEU A 62 -1.70 -10.11 4.55
CA LEU A 62 -0.34 -9.77 4.17
C LEU A 62 -0.34 -8.35 3.62
N LEU A 63 0.40 -7.45 4.27
CA LEU A 63 0.62 -6.10 3.78
C LEU A 63 1.79 -6.14 2.80
N ARG A 64 1.55 -5.66 1.59
CA ARG A 64 2.55 -5.72 0.52
C ARG A 64 2.36 -4.57 -0.45
N SER A 65 3.29 -4.49 -1.40
CA SER A 65 3.19 -3.51 -2.50
C SER A 65 3.05 -2.08 -1.98
N VAL A 66 3.77 -1.77 -0.90
CA VAL A 66 3.79 -0.41 -0.34
C VAL A 66 4.82 0.40 -1.11
N ALA A 67 4.38 1.42 -1.81
CA ALA A 67 5.25 2.26 -2.61
C ALA A 67 4.86 3.72 -2.45
N VAL A 68 5.86 4.60 -2.45
CA VAL A 68 5.66 6.05 -2.42
C VAL A 68 6.48 6.66 -3.54
N ALA A 69 5.85 7.48 -4.37
CA ALA A 69 6.54 8.16 -5.46
C ALA A 69 7.67 9.03 -4.92
N LYS A 70 8.75 9.14 -5.68
CA LYS A 70 9.94 9.88 -5.23
C LYS A 70 9.62 11.32 -4.85
N CYS A 71 8.74 11.98 -5.60
CA CYS A 71 8.37 13.37 -5.33
C CYS A 71 7.57 13.54 -4.04
N ALA A 72 7.02 12.47 -3.49
CA ALA A 72 6.16 12.50 -2.31
C ALA A 72 6.80 11.88 -1.07
N ARG A 73 8.04 11.41 -1.17
CA ARG A 73 8.76 10.85 -0.02
C ARG A 73 9.00 11.93 1.02
N GLN A 74 9.10 11.51 2.29
CA GLN A 74 9.30 12.39 3.44
C GLN A 74 8.06 13.21 3.83
N ASN A 75 6.93 12.97 3.18
CA ASN A 75 5.67 13.63 3.53
C ASN A 75 4.79 12.77 4.45
N GLY A 76 5.30 11.62 4.91
CA GLY A 76 4.55 10.74 5.79
C GLY A 76 3.43 9.96 5.13
N LEU A 77 3.34 9.93 3.81
CA LEU A 77 2.26 9.25 3.09
C LEU A 77 2.29 7.74 3.27
N GLY A 78 3.48 7.14 3.22
CA GLY A 78 3.62 5.71 3.43
C GLY A 78 3.12 5.28 4.80
N ARG A 79 3.52 6.02 5.84
CA ARG A 79 3.08 5.74 7.21
C ARG A 79 1.57 5.89 7.34
N ALA A 80 1.01 6.95 6.77
CA ALA A 80 -0.42 7.20 6.82
C ALA A 80 -1.20 6.07 6.13
N LEU A 81 -0.74 5.63 4.95
CA LEU A 81 -1.39 4.55 4.21
C LEU A 81 -1.29 3.21 4.93
N VAL A 82 -0.14 2.90 5.51
CA VAL A 82 0.03 1.67 6.29
C VAL A 82 -0.95 1.67 7.46
N GLY A 83 -1.10 2.80 8.17
CA GLY A 83 -2.06 2.92 9.25
C GLY A 83 -3.50 2.73 8.80
N ILE A 84 -3.86 3.26 7.63
CA ILE A 84 -5.19 3.09 7.05
C ILE A 84 -5.42 1.63 6.68
N ALA A 85 -4.44 0.99 6.05
CA ALA A 85 -4.53 -0.42 5.67
C ALA A 85 -4.68 -1.33 6.90
N GLU A 86 -3.93 -1.05 7.97
CA GLU A 86 -4.06 -1.78 9.23
C GLU A 86 -5.46 -1.66 9.81
N ARG A 87 -6.01 -0.45 9.88
CA ARG A 87 -7.35 -0.24 10.39
C ARG A 87 -8.41 -0.93 9.56
N ASP A 88 -8.27 -0.89 8.22
CA ASP A 88 -9.18 -1.59 7.32
C ASP A 88 -9.11 -3.10 7.57
N ALA A 89 -7.91 -3.66 7.66
CA ALA A 89 -7.73 -5.09 7.89
C ALA A 89 -8.43 -5.53 9.18
N PHE A 90 -8.17 -4.85 10.29
CA PHE A 90 -8.77 -5.22 11.56
C PHE A 90 -10.28 -4.98 11.57
N ALA A 91 -10.77 -3.96 10.89
CA ALA A 91 -12.20 -3.68 10.77
C ALA A 91 -12.95 -4.80 10.05
N ILE A 92 -12.32 -5.49 9.12
CA ILE A 92 -12.94 -6.59 8.37
C ILE A 92 -12.66 -7.97 8.98
N GLY A 93 -12.08 -8.03 10.18
CA GLY A 93 -11.93 -9.26 10.93
C GLY A 93 -10.54 -9.90 10.91
N VAL A 94 -9.54 -9.22 10.36
CA VAL A 94 -8.17 -9.73 10.40
C VAL A 94 -7.66 -9.68 11.84
N SER A 95 -7.06 -10.77 12.29
CA SER A 95 -6.48 -10.84 13.64
C SER A 95 -4.95 -10.81 13.61
N ARG A 96 -4.32 -11.17 12.48
CA ARG A 96 -2.87 -11.12 12.34
C ARG A 96 -2.50 -10.48 11.00
N LEU A 97 -1.57 -9.53 11.06
CA LEU A 97 -1.10 -8.83 9.87
C LEU A 97 0.38 -9.10 9.69
N PHE A 98 0.75 -9.65 8.53
CA PHE A 98 2.13 -9.94 8.17
C PHE A 98 2.61 -8.92 7.16
N LEU A 99 3.92 -8.75 7.08
CA LEU A 99 4.55 -7.78 6.19
C LEU A 99 5.44 -8.50 5.18
N LEU A 100 5.25 -8.19 3.90
CA LEU A 100 6.13 -8.62 2.84
C LEU A 100 6.83 -7.41 2.25
N THR A 101 8.15 -7.32 2.42
CA THR A 101 8.94 -6.24 1.85
C THR A 101 10.33 -6.73 1.51
N THR A 102 10.91 -6.17 0.46
CA THR A 102 12.30 -6.44 0.07
C THR A 102 13.17 -5.20 0.25
N THR A 103 12.58 -4.01 0.32
CA THR A 103 13.34 -2.76 0.30
C THR A 103 13.02 -1.81 1.44
N ALA A 104 11.90 -2.02 2.14
CA ALA A 104 11.44 -1.09 3.17
C ALA A 104 11.51 -1.68 4.57
N ALA A 105 12.35 -2.70 4.80
CA ALA A 105 12.41 -3.40 6.08
C ALA A 105 12.73 -2.45 7.25
N GLY A 106 13.68 -1.54 7.07
CA GLY A 106 14.04 -0.59 8.11
C GLY A 106 12.91 0.35 8.48
N TYR A 107 12.17 0.83 7.49
CA TYR A 107 11.02 1.69 7.68
C TYR A 107 9.94 0.99 8.51
N PHE A 108 9.60 -0.26 8.14
CA PHE A 108 8.57 -1.01 8.85
C PHE A 108 9.01 -1.43 10.25
N THR A 109 10.28 -1.72 10.46
CA THR A 109 10.81 -1.97 11.79
C THR A 109 10.61 -0.75 12.68
N ALA A 110 10.84 0.45 12.14
CA ALA A 110 10.63 1.70 12.88
C ALA A 110 9.15 1.92 13.23
N LEU A 111 8.22 1.32 12.47
CA LEU A 111 6.78 1.37 12.77
C LEU A 111 6.35 0.29 13.76
N GLY A 112 7.25 -0.59 14.21
CA GLY A 112 6.95 -1.64 15.17
C GLY A 112 6.56 -2.99 14.57
N TYR A 113 6.72 -3.19 13.28
CA TYR A 113 6.47 -4.49 12.67
C TYR A 113 7.62 -5.46 12.95
N GLU A 114 7.29 -6.72 13.14
CA GLU A 114 8.25 -7.80 13.22
C GLU A 114 8.49 -8.40 11.83
N ARG A 115 9.70 -8.88 11.63
CA ARG A 115 10.06 -9.54 10.38
C ARG A 115 9.69 -11.01 10.37
#